data_07faf7e91aa0e9d553d79424b9c9c24d
#
_entry.id   07faf7e91aa0e9d553d79424b9c9c24d
#
_cell.length_a   1.000
_cell.length_b   1.000
_cell.length_c   1.000
_cell.angle_alpha   90.00
_cell.angle_beta   90.00
_cell.angle_gamma   90.00
#
_symmetry.space_group_name_H-M   'P 1'
#
loop_
_entity.id
_entity.type
_entity.pdbx_description
1 polymer ?
#
loop_
_entity_poly.entity_id
_entity_poly.type
_entity_poly.pdbx_seq_one_letter_code
_entity_poly.pdbx_strand_id
1 'polypeptide(L)'
;TNFILSSMDEEGVSYSDALRVAQKKGFAEADPTNDVCGYDAARKLAILASIGFRANVTFDDVLVEGIEKISQKDVQYASEMGYAIKLLAVGTRQDNGIALNVYPAFVPRTHPLASVKGSYNAIYVTGNIVDDVMFYGRGAGSLPTASAVMADVISTAKHIMNGSTGTGMMLTETKRIPFYSSLKLKNSYYFRLIVDDVTGVLSQIASAYA
;
A
#
# COMPACT_ATOMS: atom_id res chain seq x y z
N THR A 1 7.70 2.75 4.89
CA THR A 1 7.74 1.53 4.02
C THR A 1 8.34 1.82 2.65
N ASN A 2 7.78 2.75 1.82
CA ASN A 2 8.26 2.98 0.45
C ASN A 2 9.75 3.36 0.37
N PHE A 3 10.26 4.16 1.31
CA PHE A 3 11.68 4.50 1.40
C PHE A 3 12.57 3.25 1.52
N ILE A 4 12.18 2.29 2.38
CA ILE A 4 12.93 1.04 2.59
C ILE A 4 13.02 0.24 1.29
N LEU A 5 11.89 -0.04 0.65
CA LEU A 5 11.84 -0.79 -0.59
C LEU A 5 12.56 -0.07 -1.74
N SER A 6 12.48 1.27 -1.80
CA SER A 6 13.21 2.06 -2.80
C SER A 6 14.72 1.99 -2.61
N SER A 7 15.22 2.09 -1.36
CA SER A 7 16.66 1.95 -1.08
C SER A 7 17.17 0.55 -1.38
N MET A 8 16.39 -0.49 -1.10
CA MET A 8 16.74 -1.86 -1.48
C MET A 8 16.84 -2.02 -3.00
N ASP A 9 15.93 -1.42 -3.78
CA ASP A 9 15.90 -1.50 -5.24
C ASP A 9 17.01 -0.66 -5.91
N GLU A 10 17.26 0.56 -5.43
CA GLU A 10 18.17 1.51 -6.06
C GLU A 10 19.63 1.38 -5.60
N GLU A 11 19.82 1.12 -4.31
CA GLU A 11 21.14 1.10 -3.66
C GLU A 11 21.65 -0.33 -3.42
N GLY A 12 20.80 -1.35 -3.61
CA GLY A 12 21.15 -2.75 -3.41
C GLY A 12 21.41 -3.12 -1.95
N VAL A 13 20.96 -2.29 -1.00
CA VAL A 13 21.21 -2.48 0.44
C VAL A 13 20.26 -3.52 1.03
N SER A 14 20.64 -4.09 2.17
CA SER A 14 19.77 -5.03 2.89
C SER A 14 18.55 -4.33 3.49
N TYR A 15 17.48 -5.12 3.76
CA TYR A 15 16.30 -4.62 4.47
C TYR A 15 16.66 -3.94 5.80
N SER A 16 17.55 -4.57 6.59
CA SER A 16 17.97 -4.04 7.90
C SER A 16 18.73 -2.73 7.79
N ASP A 17 19.58 -2.57 6.78
CA ASP A 17 20.31 -1.33 6.55
C ASP A 17 19.37 -0.22 6.06
N ALA A 18 18.48 -0.52 5.14
CA ALA A 18 17.48 0.41 4.65
C ALA A 18 16.54 0.90 5.78
N LEU A 19 16.11 -0.01 6.66
CA LEU A 19 15.29 0.33 7.83
C LEU A 19 16.05 1.26 8.79
N ARG A 20 17.31 0.95 9.11
CA ARG A 20 18.14 1.78 9.99
C ARG A 20 18.33 3.19 9.42
N VAL A 21 18.53 3.32 8.11
CA VAL A 21 18.61 4.62 7.45
C VAL A 21 17.27 5.36 7.49
N ALA A 22 16.15 4.66 7.28
CA ALA A 22 14.82 5.23 7.38
C ALA A 22 14.55 5.80 8.78
N GLN A 23 14.88 5.06 9.83
CA GLN A 23 14.76 5.52 11.23
C GLN A 23 15.63 6.75 11.50
N LYS A 24 16.89 6.74 11.07
CA LYS A 24 17.80 7.89 11.23
C LYS A 24 17.31 9.15 10.52
N LYS A 25 16.61 9.00 9.39
CA LYS A 25 16.01 10.12 8.64
C LYS A 25 14.61 10.52 9.14
N GLY A 26 14.07 9.84 10.15
CA GLY A 26 12.73 10.09 10.66
C GLY A 26 11.59 9.67 9.72
N PHE A 27 11.85 8.74 8.80
CA PHE A 27 10.86 8.15 7.90
C PHE A 27 10.25 6.85 8.44
N ALA A 28 10.84 6.30 9.50
CA ALA A 28 10.30 5.21 10.30
C ALA A 28 10.52 5.52 11.78
N GLU A 29 9.60 5.12 12.63
CA GLU A 29 9.69 5.27 14.07
C GLU A 29 10.72 4.31 14.69
N ALA A 30 11.07 4.50 15.98
CA ALA A 30 11.93 3.60 16.71
C ALA A 30 11.35 2.17 16.78
N ASP A 31 10.04 2.07 17.00
CA ASP A 31 9.25 0.86 16.73
C ASP A 31 8.60 0.96 15.35
N PRO A 32 9.16 0.32 14.31
CA PRO A 32 8.67 0.45 12.95
C PRO A 32 7.49 -0.46 12.61
N THR A 33 6.93 -1.18 13.59
CA THR A 33 5.89 -2.19 13.38
C THR A 33 4.72 -1.69 12.53
N ASN A 34 4.21 -0.49 12.84
CA ASN A 34 3.11 0.09 12.06
C ASN A 34 3.46 0.27 10.58
N ASP A 35 4.72 0.63 10.29
CA ASP A 35 5.19 0.86 8.93
C ASP A 35 5.49 -0.44 8.19
N VAL A 36 6.26 -1.35 8.80
CA VAL A 36 6.81 -2.52 8.09
C VAL A 36 5.81 -3.66 8.03
N CYS A 37 4.94 -3.83 9.03
CA CYS A 37 3.86 -4.80 8.99
C CYS A 37 2.67 -4.33 8.13
N GLY A 38 2.67 -3.09 7.63
CA GLY A 38 1.62 -2.56 6.75
C GLY A 38 0.37 -2.07 7.49
N TYR A 39 0.40 -1.95 8.81
CA TYR A 39 -0.78 -1.54 9.59
C TYR A 39 -1.19 -0.08 9.33
N ASP A 40 -0.23 0.82 9.15
CA ASP A 40 -0.51 2.21 8.76
C ASP A 40 -1.20 2.27 7.39
N ALA A 41 -0.70 1.50 6.42
CA ALA A 41 -1.31 1.40 5.09
C ALA A 41 -2.74 0.84 5.16
N ALA A 42 -2.99 -0.14 6.03
CA ALA A 42 -4.32 -0.72 6.21
C ALA A 42 -5.32 0.27 6.83
N ARG A 43 -4.89 1.07 7.84
CA ARG A 43 -5.74 2.12 8.41
C ARG A 43 -6.09 3.20 7.39
N LYS A 44 -5.11 3.60 6.57
CA LYS A 44 -5.32 4.55 5.46
C LYS A 44 -6.27 3.98 4.41
N LEU A 45 -6.11 2.70 4.07
CA LEU A 45 -7.02 2.02 3.15
C LEU A 45 -8.45 1.97 3.69
N ALA A 46 -8.64 1.68 4.98
CA ALA A 46 -9.96 1.67 5.59
C ALA A 46 -10.67 3.03 5.46
N ILE A 47 -9.95 4.13 5.70
CA ILE A 47 -10.48 5.49 5.53
C ILE A 47 -10.84 5.75 4.05
N LEU A 48 -9.92 5.48 3.14
CA LEU A 48 -10.13 5.73 1.70
C LEU A 48 -11.25 4.87 1.11
N ALA A 49 -11.34 3.61 1.53
CA ALA A 49 -12.40 2.70 1.11
C ALA A 49 -13.76 3.12 1.66
N SER A 50 -13.80 3.62 2.91
CA SER A 50 -15.04 4.16 3.49
C SER A 50 -15.57 5.33 2.66
N ILE A 51 -14.68 6.22 2.22
CA ILE A 51 -15.04 7.37 1.39
C ILE A 51 -15.41 6.91 -0.04
N GLY A 52 -14.52 6.17 -0.69
CA GLY A 52 -14.64 5.82 -2.11
C GLY A 52 -15.78 4.85 -2.40
N PHE A 53 -16.01 3.89 -1.52
CA PHE A 53 -17.05 2.89 -1.69
C PHE A 53 -18.35 3.21 -0.92
N ARG A 54 -18.34 4.29 -0.12
CA ARG A 54 -19.47 4.65 0.78
C ARG A 54 -19.86 3.48 1.70
N ALA A 55 -18.86 2.81 2.25
CA ALA A 55 -19.00 1.64 3.10
C ALA A 55 -18.50 1.92 4.51
N ASN A 56 -19.04 1.23 5.51
CA ASN A 56 -18.45 1.23 6.85
C ASN A 56 -17.30 0.23 6.89
N VAL A 57 -16.07 0.71 6.80
CA VAL A 57 -14.84 -0.09 6.77
C VAL A 57 -14.01 0.22 8.00
N THR A 58 -13.52 -0.83 8.64
CA THR A 58 -12.60 -0.76 9.78
C THR A 58 -11.25 -1.39 9.41
N PHE A 59 -10.26 -1.22 10.28
CA PHE A 59 -8.97 -1.89 10.13
C PHE A 59 -9.09 -3.41 10.08
N ASP A 60 -10.00 -3.99 10.85
CA ASP A 60 -10.18 -5.45 10.96
C ASP A 60 -10.75 -6.08 9.67
N ASP A 61 -11.27 -5.27 8.78
CA ASP A 61 -11.80 -5.70 7.47
C ASP A 61 -10.70 -5.81 6.40
N VAL A 62 -9.46 -5.40 6.72
CA VAL A 62 -8.32 -5.38 5.79
C VAL A 62 -7.39 -6.56 6.07
N LEU A 63 -7.13 -7.38 5.05
CA LEU A 63 -6.08 -8.39 5.15
C LEU A 63 -4.72 -7.73 4.96
N VAL A 64 -3.78 -8.01 5.85
CA VAL A 64 -2.49 -7.30 5.88
C VAL A 64 -1.32 -8.26 5.86
N GLU A 65 -0.42 -8.04 4.92
CA GLU A 65 0.92 -8.62 4.87
C GLU A 65 1.96 -7.51 4.72
N GLY A 66 2.95 -7.51 5.60
CA GLY A 66 4.03 -6.51 5.62
C GLY A 66 5.21 -6.86 4.72
N ILE A 67 6.26 -6.03 4.80
CA ILE A 67 7.47 -6.18 3.98
C ILE A 67 8.62 -6.92 4.70
N GLU A 68 8.41 -7.37 5.91
CA GLU A 68 9.47 -7.93 6.76
C GLU A 68 10.13 -9.18 6.18
N LYS A 69 9.40 -9.92 5.34
CA LYS A 69 9.88 -11.14 4.68
C LYS A 69 10.57 -10.88 3.34
N ILE A 70 10.56 -9.64 2.86
CA ILE A 70 11.17 -9.29 1.58
C ILE A 70 12.68 -9.24 1.74
N SER A 71 13.38 -10.08 0.99
CA SER A 71 14.84 -10.12 0.96
C SER A 71 15.41 -9.30 -0.21
N GLN A 72 16.71 -8.98 -0.13
CA GLN A 72 17.40 -8.32 -1.24
C GLN A 72 17.38 -9.16 -2.53
N LYS A 73 17.38 -10.49 -2.41
CA LYS A 73 17.24 -11.37 -3.58
C LYS A 73 15.88 -11.23 -4.27
N ASP A 74 14.80 -11.05 -3.51
CA ASP A 74 13.48 -10.86 -4.09
C ASP A 74 13.41 -9.55 -4.86
N VAL A 75 14.02 -8.49 -4.33
CA VAL A 75 14.12 -7.18 -5.02
C VAL A 75 14.95 -7.30 -6.29
N GLN A 76 16.07 -8.02 -6.25
CA GLN A 76 16.90 -8.26 -7.43
C GLN A 76 16.12 -9.02 -8.52
N TYR A 77 15.46 -10.12 -8.17
CA TYR A 77 14.69 -10.89 -9.14
C TYR A 77 13.51 -10.10 -9.71
N ALA A 78 12.83 -9.29 -8.88
CA ALA A 78 11.81 -8.39 -9.38
C ALA A 78 12.37 -7.43 -10.42
N SER A 79 13.54 -6.83 -10.14
CA SER A 79 14.22 -5.91 -11.06
C SER A 79 14.60 -6.58 -12.38
N GLU A 80 15.18 -7.77 -12.32
CA GLU A 80 15.55 -8.56 -13.50
C GLU A 80 14.34 -8.92 -14.38
N MET A 81 13.18 -9.13 -13.77
CA MET A 81 11.91 -9.39 -14.45
C MET A 81 11.18 -8.11 -14.91
N GLY A 82 11.74 -6.92 -14.68
CA GLY A 82 11.12 -5.65 -15.08
C GLY A 82 10.08 -5.11 -14.11
N TYR A 83 10.13 -5.53 -12.85
CA TYR A 83 9.22 -5.09 -11.78
C TYR A 83 9.95 -4.30 -10.70
N ALA A 84 9.18 -3.52 -9.93
CA ALA A 84 9.58 -2.98 -8.65
C ALA A 84 8.68 -3.56 -7.55
N ILE A 85 9.24 -3.85 -6.37
CA ILE A 85 8.42 -4.27 -5.23
C ILE A 85 7.89 -3.03 -4.53
N LYS A 86 6.56 -2.99 -4.31
CA LYS A 86 5.87 -1.96 -3.56
C LYS A 86 4.94 -2.58 -2.53
N LEU A 87 4.80 -1.97 -1.36
CA LEU A 87 3.69 -2.31 -0.48
C LEU A 87 2.45 -1.59 -0.99
N LEU A 88 1.50 -2.34 -1.50
CA LEU A 88 0.24 -1.80 -2.01
C LEU A 88 -0.89 -2.03 -1.01
N ALA A 89 -1.68 -0.99 -0.80
CA ALA A 89 -2.97 -1.06 -0.13
C ALA A 89 -4.05 -0.99 -1.21
N VAL A 90 -4.71 -2.11 -1.47
CA VAL A 90 -5.61 -2.30 -2.62
C VAL A 90 -7.05 -2.49 -2.15
N GLY A 91 -7.92 -1.58 -2.56
CA GLY A 91 -9.36 -1.70 -2.42
C GLY A 91 -10.02 -1.93 -3.78
N THR A 92 -10.76 -3.01 -3.91
CA THR A 92 -11.44 -3.37 -5.16
C THR A 92 -12.92 -3.57 -4.90
N ARG A 93 -13.77 -2.95 -5.74
CA ARG A 93 -15.22 -3.18 -5.72
C ARG A 93 -15.56 -4.29 -6.73
N GLN A 94 -16.29 -5.27 -6.25
CA GLN A 94 -16.89 -6.35 -7.05
C GLN A 94 -18.41 -6.24 -6.96
N ASP A 95 -19.13 -6.93 -7.85
CA ASP A 95 -20.62 -6.90 -7.87
C ASP A 95 -21.21 -7.27 -6.51
N ASN A 96 -20.60 -8.21 -5.80
CA ASN A 96 -21.09 -8.75 -4.54
C ASN A 96 -20.38 -8.21 -3.28
N GLY A 97 -19.56 -7.16 -3.39
CA GLY A 97 -18.86 -6.63 -2.22
C GLY A 97 -17.57 -5.90 -2.52
N ILE A 98 -16.77 -5.69 -1.49
CA ILE A 98 -15.45 -5.08 -1.57
C ILE A 98 -14.37 -6.02 -1.04
N ALA A 99 -13.20 -5.98 -1.64
CA ALA A 99 -12.00 -6.66 -1.16
C ALA A 99 -10.96 -5.62 -0.77
N LEU A 100 -10.35 -5.78 0.40
CA LEU A 100 -9.38 -4.85 0.97
C LEU A 100 -8.14 -5.60 1.44
N ASN A 101 -7.01 -5.26 0.85
CA ASN A 101 -5.76 -5.97 1.11
C ASN A 101 -4.59 -5.01 1.17
N VAL A 102 -3.61 -5.32 2.02
CA VAL A 102 -2.28 -4.71 2.03
C VAL A 102 -1.27 -5.83 1.87
N TYR A 103 -0.43 -5.74 0.86
CA TYR A 103 0.59 -6.75 0.59
C TYR A 103 1.75 -6.20 -0.26
N PRO A 104 2.94 -6.80 -0.16
CA PRO A 104 4.01 -6.54 -1.11
C PRO A 104 3.61 -7.05 -2.50
N ALA A 105 3.75 -6.21 -3.50
CA ALA A 105 3.38 -6.55 -4.88
C ALA A 105 4.52 -6.25 -5.86
N PHE A 106 4.65 -7.10 -6.86
CA PHE A 106 5.48 -6.84 -8.04
C PHE A 106 4.72 -5.91 -8.98
N VAL A 107 5.17 -4.66 -9.06
CA VAL A 107 4.56 -3.62 -9.90
C VAL A 107 5.40 -3.44 -11.15
N PRO A 108 4.83 -3.62 -12.36
CA PRO A 108 5.57 -3.40 -13.60
C PRO A 108 6.23 -2.02 -13.60
N ARG A 109 7.49 -1.91 -14.04
CA ARG A 109 8.21 -0.62 -14.06
C ARG A 109 7.57 0.40 -15.00
N THR A 110 6.70 -0.03 -15.89
CA THR A 110 5.87 0.84 -16.74
C THR A 110 4.67 1.44 -16.04
N HIS A 111 4.26 0.89 -14.89
CA HIS A 111 3.12 1.38 -14.12
C HIS A 111 3.51 2.65 -13.33
N PRO A 112 2.68 3.70 -13.29
CA PRO A 112 2.99 4.95 -12.58
C PRO A 112 3.40 4.77 -11.10
N LEU A 113 2.80 3.83 -10.39
CA LEU A 113 3.14 3.55 -8.98
C LEU A 113 4.58 3.02 -8.80
N ALA A 114 5.18 2.38 -9.81
CA ALA A 114 6.56 1.92 -9.73
C ALA A 114 7.56 3.08 -9.62
N SER A 115 7.25 4.23 -10.19
CA SER A 115 8.08 5.43 -10.16
C SER A 115 8.02 6.21 -8.84
N VAL A 116 7.11 5.86 -7.93
CA VAL A 116 6.99 6.50 -6.61
C VAL A 116 8.12 6.03 -5.70
N LYS A 117 9.04 6.92 -5.34
CA LYS A 117 10.29 6.59 -4.64
C LYS A 117 10.48 7.38 -3.35
N GLY A 118 11.37 6.90 -2.49
CA GLY A 118 11.77 7.59 -1.27
C GLY A 118 10.61 7.85 -0.32
N SER A 119 10.51 9.08 0.18
CA SER A 119 9.45 9.51 1.11
C SER A 119 8.14 9.92 0.43
N TYR A 120 8.03 9.74 -0.88
CA TYR A 120 6.80 10.02 -1.61
C TYR A 120 5.81 8.88 -1.51
N ASN A 121 4.53 9.26 -1.54
CA ASN A 121 3.40 8.35 -1.56
C ASN A 121 2.49 8.68 -2.74
N ALA A 122 1.69 7.72 -3.16
CA ALA A 122 0.69 7.94 -4.18
C ALA A 122 -0.59 7.16 -3.86
N ILE A 123 -1.70 7.71 -4.31
CA ILE A 123 -3.01 7.05 -4.36
C ILE A 123 -3.38 6.97 -5.83
N TYR A 124 -3.58 5.77 -6.33
CA TYR A 124 -3.98 5.51 -7.69
C TYR A 124 -5.42 5.02 -7.69
N VAL A 125 -6.28 5.68 -8.42
CA VAL A 125 -7.72 5.40 -8.45
C VAL A 125 -8.14 5.15 -9.88
N THR A 126 -8.72 3.99 -10.14
CA THR A 126 -9.37 3.67 -11.42
C THR A 126 -10.88 3.89 -11.27
N GLY A 127 -11.41 4.86 -11.96
CA GLY A 127 -12.84 5.18 -11.98
C GLY A 127 -13.52 4.72 -13.27
N ASN A 128 -14.82 4.54 -13.22
CA ASN A 128 -15.61 4.11 -14.37
C ASN A 128 -15.91 5.23 -15.40
N ILE A 129 -15.59 6.48 -15.05
CA ILE A 129 -15.85 7.65 -15.92
C ILE A 129 -14.55 8.44 -16.19
N VAL A 130 -13.71 8.58 -15.16
CA VAL A 130 -12.48 9.38 -15.25
C VAL A 130 -11.25 8.56 -15.56
N ASP A 131 -11.42 7.24 -15.75
CA ASP A 131 -10.33 6.28 -15.91
C ASP A 131 -9.33 6.37 -14.75
N ASP A 132 -8.05 6.47 -15.03
CA ASP A 132 -6.98 6.42 -14.05
C ASP A 132 -6.58 7.83 -13.58
N VAL A 133 -6.62 8.03 -12.26
CA VAL A 133 -6.18 9.27 -11.61
C VAL A 133 -5.15 8.93 -10.53
N MET A 134 -4.08 9.70 -10.46
CA MET A 134 -3.04 9.54 -9.45
C MET A 134 -2.86 10.81 -8.64
N PHE A 135 -2.94 10.68 -7.31
CA PHE A 135 -2.54 11.70 -6.35
C PHE A 135 -1.14 11.36 -5.85
N TYR A 136 -0.21 12.30 -5.94
CA TYR A 136 1.19 12.08 -5.64
C TYR A 136 1.72 13.20 -4.75
N GLY A 137 2.44 12.85 -3.68
CA GLY A 137 2.99 13.84 -2.78
C GLY A 137 3.80 13.24 -1.63
N ARG A 138 4.35 14.11 -0.78
CA ARG A 138 5.05 13.68 0.43
C ARG A 138 4.03 13.27 1.49
N GLY A 139 4.14 12.03 1.99
CA GLY A 139 3.29 11.50 3.05
C GLY A 139 3.85 11.72 4.45
N ALA A 140 5.15 12.05 4.58
CA ALA A 140 5.83 12.23 5.86
C ALA A 140 6.78 13.44 5.81
N GLY A 141 7.11 13.96 6.99
CA GLY A 141 7.98 15.12 7.19
C GLY A 141 7.27 16.25 7.93
N SER A 142 8.03 17.06 8.70
CA SER A 142 7.47 18.10 9.56
C SER A 142 6.67 19.15 8.78
N LEU A 143 7.22 19.69 7.70
CA LEU A 143 6.55 20.71 6.88
C LEU A 143 5.31 20.17 6.13
N PRO A 144 5.34 19.03 5.43
CA PRO A 144 4.15 18.46 4.82
C PRO A 144 3.03 18.19 5.83
N THR A 145 3.35 17.64 6.99
CA THR A 145 2.36 17.39 8.05
C THR A 145 1.80 18.71 8.60
N ALA A 146 2.64 19.68 8.90
CA ALA A 146 2.19 21.00 9.37
C ALA A 146 1.29 21.69 8.33
N SER A 147 1.62 21.59 7.04
CA SER A 147 0.79 22.14 5.95
C SER A 147 -0.60 21.53 5.91
N ALA A 148 -0.70 20.20 6.06
CA ALA A 148 -1.98 19.51 6.07
C ALA A 148 -2.84 19.91 7.29
N VAL A 149 -2.23 19.95 8.49
CA VAL A 149 -2.92 20.39 9.71
C VAL A 149 -3.42 21.83 9.58
N MET A 150 -2.58 22.74 9.06
CA MET A 150 -2.97 24.13 8.87
C MET A 150 -4.07 24.32 7.85
N ALA A 151 -4.09 23.51 6.79
CA ALA A 151 -5.19 23.51 5.82
C ALA A 151 -6.53 23.17 6.49
N ASP A 152 -6.55 22.14 7.35
CA ASP A 152 -7.74 21.74 8.09
C ASP A 152 -8.16 22.80 9.12
N VAL A 153 -7.21 23.42 9.83
CA VAL A 153 -7.49 24.53 10.76
C VAL A 153 -8.14 25.71 10.03
N ILE A 154 -7.58 26.11 8.89
CA ILE A 154 -8.12 27.22 8.09
C ILE A 154 -9.51 26.87 7.55
N SER A 155 -9.69 25.65 7.06
CA SER A 155 -11.00 25.18 6.58
C SER A 155 -12.04 25.20 7.68
N THR A 156 -11.71 24.67 8.86
CA THR A 156 -12.60 24.67 10.03
C THR A 156 -12.96 26.08 10.49
N ALA A 157 -11.98 26.98 10.55
CA ALA A 157 -12.24 28.38 10.91
C ALA A 157 -13.20 29.05 9.93
N LYS A 158 -13.06 28.83 8.63
CA LYS A 158 -14.00 29.33 7.61
C LYS A 158 -15.42 28.79 7.81
N HIS A 159 -15.56 27.49 8.13
CA HIS A 159 -16.86 26.89 8.42
C HIS A 159 -17.52 27.54 9.64
N ILE A 160 -16.77 27.74 10.72
CA ILE A 160 -17.26 28.41 11.94
C ILE A 160 -17.73 29.85 11.61
N MET A 161 -16.91 30.62 10.89
CA MET A 161 -17.24 32.00 10.51
C MET A 161 -18.51 32.10 9.65
N ASN A 162 -18.74 31.09 8.82
CA ASN A 162 -19.93 31.04 7.93
C ASN A 162 -21.15 30.37 8.59
N GLY A 163 -21.06 29.99 9.87
CA GLY A 163 -22.16 29.31 10.58
C GLY A 163 -22.48 27.92 10.02
N SER A 164 -21.54 27.31 9.28
CA SER A 164 -21.72 25.98 8.70
C SER A 164 -20.97 24.94 9.51
N THR A 165 -21.60 23.79 9.72
CA THR A 165 -20.98 22.64 10.36
C THR A 165 -20.67 21.58 9.29
N GLY A 166 -19.41 21.50 8.88
CA GLY A 166 -18.91 20.42 8.03
C GLY A 166 -19.62 20.31 6.67
N THR A 167 -19.09 21.00 5.67
CA THR A 167 -19.54 20.85 4.26
C THR A 167 -18.76 19.80 3.50
N GLY A 168 -17.94 19.00 4.19
CA GLY A 168 -17.24 17.87 3.61
C GLY A 168 -18.18 16.74 3.20
N MET A 169 -17.64 15.73 2.54
CA MET A 169 -18.39 14.49 2.28
C MET A 169 -18.80 13.87 3.61
N MET A 170 -19.98 14.23 4.10
CA MET A 170 -20.58 13.51 5.21
C MET A 170 -20.90 12.10 4.71
N LEU A 171 -20.25 11.10 5.31
CA LEU A 171 -20.64 9.71 5.16
C LEU A 171 -21.95 9.47 5.90
N THR A 172 -23.03 10.18 5.46
CA THR A 172 -24.32 10.18 6.12
C THR A 172 -25.07 8.86 5.96
N GLU A 173 -24.72 8.05 4.99
CA GLU A 173 -25.27 6.71 4.80
C GLU A 173 -24.15 5.76 4.36
N THR A 174 -23.42 5.22 5.33
CA THR A 174 -22.53 4.08 5.07
C THR A 174 -23.36 2.80 5.03
N LYS A 175 -23.45 2.20 3.86
CA LYS A 175 -24.06 0.87 3.72
C LYS A 175 -23.07 -0.18 4.24
N ARG A 176 -23.58 -1.19 4.94
CA ARG A 176 -22.82 -2.41 5.17
C ARG A 176 -22.73 -3.13 3.83
N ILE A 177 -21.58 -3.03 3.17
CA ILE A 177 -21.27 -3.77 1.95
C ILE A 177 -20.55 -5.06 2.39
N PRO A 178 -20.91 -6.23 1.84
CA PRO A 178 -20.22 -7.46 2.16
C PRO A 178 -18.73 -7.39 1.80
N PHE A 179 -17.89 -7.93 2.69
CA PHE A 179 -16.47 -8.10 2.38
C PHE A 179 -16.25 -9.37 1.60
N TYR A 180 -15.50 -9.25 0.52
CA TYR A 180 -15.12 -10.37 -0.33
C TYR A 180 -13.79 -10.94 0.15
N SER A 181 -13.72 -12.25 0.34
CA SER A 181 -12.45 -12.88 0.68
C SER A 181 -11.45 -12.70 -0.48
N SER A 182 -10.30 -12.12 -0.19
CA SER A 182 -9.20 -11.95 -1.15
C SER A 182 -8.71 -13.29 -1.73
N LEU A 183 -8.91 -14.39 -1.03
CA LEU A 183 -8.58 -15.74 -1.50
C LEU A 183 -9.37 -16.15 -2.76
N LYS A 184 -10.45 -15.44 -3.07
CA LYS A 184 -11.25 -15.64 -4.29
C LYS A 184 -10.83 -14.74 -5.45
N LEU A 185 -9.92 -13.81 -5.23
CA LEU A 185 -9.37 -12.96 -6.29
C LEU A 185 -8.31 -13.76 -7.07
N LYS A 186 -8.43 -13.74 -8.39
CA LYS A 186 -7.39 -14.30 -9.25
C LYS A 186 -6.24 -13.31 -9.33
N ASN A 187 -5.08 -13.72 -8.87
CA ASN A 187 -3.84 -12.95 -8.93
C ASN A 187 -2.71 -13.79 -9.50
N SER A 188 -1.70 -13.14 -10.02
CA SER A 188 -0.40 -13.77 -10.29
C SER A 188 0.45 -13.74 -9.03
N TYR A 189 1.17 -14.81 -8.78
CA TYR A 189 2.01 -14.93 -7.58
C TYR A 189 3.47 -15.13 -7.96
N TYR A 190 4.36 -14.55 -7.18
CA TYR A 190 5.78 -14.84 -7.19
C TYR A 190 6.09 -15.85 -6.08
N PHE A 191 6.78 -16.92 -6.45
CA PHE A 191 7.28 -17.93 -5.52
C PHE A 191 8.80 -18.05 -5.64
N ARG A 192 9.49 -17.98 -4.52
CA ARG A 192 10.90 -18.29 -4.41
C ARG A 192 11.07 -19.51 -3.52
N LEU A 193 11.53 -20.60 -4.13
CA LEU A 193 11.75 -21.86 -3.47
C LEU A 193 13.25 -22.09 -3.29
N ILE A 194 13.64 -22.54 -2.12
CA ILE A 194 14.99 -23.02 -1.84
C ILE A 194 14.86 -24.54 -1.72
N VAL A 195 15.48 -25.25 -2.63
CA VAL A 195 15.37 -26.70 -2.73
C VAL A 195 16.76 -27.31 -2.88
N ASP A 196 16.88 -28.59 -2.51
CA ASP A 196 18.08 -29.36 -2.77
C ASP A 196 18.24 -29.61 -4.28
N ASP A 197 19.48 -29.59 -4.77
CA ASP A 197 19.79 -29.87 -6.17
C ASP A 197 19.81 -31.38 -6.42
N VAL A 198 18.61 -31.95 -6.51
CA VAL A 198 18.43 -33.40 -6.78
C VAL A 198 17.55 -33.63 -7.99
N THR A 199 17.74 -34.78 -8.67
CA THR A 199 16.98 -35.14 -9.86
C THR A 199 15.48 -35.21 -9.53
N GLY A 200 14.66 -34.55 -10.35
CA GLY A 200 13.18 -34.62 -10.26
C GLY A 200 12.53 -33.49 -9.45
N VAL A 201 13.25 -32.62 -8.78
CA VAL A 201 12.71 -31.51 -7.99
C VAL A 201 11.81 -30.60 -8.82
N LEU A 202 12.22 -30.18 -10.02
CA LEU A 202 11.40 -29.37 -10.92
C LEU A 202 10.09 -30.04 -11.33
N SER A 203 10.14 -31.36 -11.55
CA SER A 203 8.95 -32.14 -11.87
C SER A 203 7.96 -32.18 -10.70
N GLN A 204 8.46 -32.35 -9.47
CA GLN A 204 7.61 -32.34 -8.27
C GLN A 204 6.98 -30.98 -8.04
N ILE A 205 7.74 -29.88 -8.20
CA ILE A 205 7.21 -28.52 -8.09
C ILE A 205 6.14 -28.29 -9.15
N ALA A 206 6.42 -28.59 -10.43
CA ALA A 206 5.47 -28.40 -11.51
C ALA A 206 4.16 -29.19 -11.28
N SER A 207 4.27 -30.43 -10.78
CA SER A 207 3.11 -31.26 -10.47
C SER A 207 2.26 -30.75 -9.31
N ALA A 208 2.85 -29.98 -8.36
CA ALA A 208 2.11 -29.39 -7.25
C ALA A 208 1.28 -28.18 -7.67
N TYR A 209 1.60 -27.55 -8.82
CA TYR A 209 0.91 -26.36 -9.35
C TYR A 209 0.08 -26.64 -10.61
N ALA A 210 0.04 -27.88 -11.07
CA ALA A 210 -0.78 -28.33 -12.21
C ALA A 210 -2.19 -28.73 -11.74
#